data_c8305624d7339f1022a57d5e606d8d0d
#
_entry.id   c8305624d7339f1022a57d5e606d8d0d
#
_cell.length_a   1.000
_cell.length_b   1.000
_cell.length_c   1.000
_cell.angle_alpha   90.00
_cell.angle_beta   90.00
_cell.angle_gamma   90.00
#
_symmetry.space_group_name_H-M   'P 1'
#
loop_
_entity.id
_entity.type
_entity.pdbx_description
1 polymer ?
#
loop_
_entity_poly.entity_id
_entity_poly.type
_entity_poly.pdbx_seq_one_letter_code
_entity_poly.pdbx_strand_id
1 'polypeptide(L)'
;VVSGNDKDYKYLTKEQILNIMAGVSKKDLKPEVVERKAPEAFDLKLQGGTIKKVKKLDRFKAEEWTLANGARVFYKHVEEGHGFFSIACSSHGGRSVVAAEDLPTLDAMQALTLKSGIYKYDLNTLKELVQGKQVRLNMMLSDYTEGFGGSTRADNAELLFQLFYLMFEEPRFEKPQFDKY
;
A
#
# COMPACT_ATOMS: atom_id res chain seq x y z
N VAL A 1 17.14 -19.60 -15.34
CA VAL A 1 18.06 -20.29 -14.43
C VAL A 1 17.23 -20.98 -13.38
N VAL A 2 17.37 -22.30 -13.26
CA VAL A 2 16.77 -23.06 -12.16
C VAL A 2 17.88 -23.24 -11.12
N SER A 3 17.64 -22.79 -9.91
CA SER A 3 18.59 -22.89 -8.81
C SER A 3 17.93 -23.48 -7.57
N GLY A 4 18.68 -24.25 -6.83
CA GLY A 4 18.28 -24.84 -5.57
C GLY A 4 19.47 -25.52 -4.92
N ASN A 5 19.40 -25.76 -3.63
CA ASN A 5 20.49 -26.38 -2.86
C ASN A 5 20.01 -27.59 -2.04
N ASP A 6 18.89 -28.18 -2.42
CA ASP A 6 18.41 -29.40 -1.80
C ASP A 6 19.02 -30.62 -2.49
N LYS A 7 19.82 -31.41 -1.77
CA LYS A 7 20.52 -32.57 -2.29
C LYS A 7 19.59 -33.75 -2.58
N ASP A 8 18.44 -33.79 -1.96
CA ASP A 8 17.45 -34.84 -2.08
C ASP A 8 16.40 -34.53 -3.17
N TYR A 9 16.40 -33.31 -3.69
CA TYR A 9 15.47 -32.88 -4.73
C TYR A 9 16.05 -33.07 -6.13
N LYS A 10 15.31 -33.80 -6.97
CA LYS A 10 15.69 -34.09 -8.37
C LYS A 10 15.27 -32.92 -9.28
N TYR A 11 16.19 -32.00 -9.50
CA TYR A 11 15.94 -30.83 -10.37
C TYR A 11 15.78 -31.22 -11.83
N LEU A 12 14.99 -30.48 -12.58
CA LEU A 12 14.81 -30.64 -14.00
C LEU A 12 16.14 -30.38 -14.74
N THR A 13 16.46 -31.26 -15.70
CA THR A 13 17.60 -31.02 -16.59
C THR A 13 17.28 -29.95 -17.63
N LYS A 14 18.32 -29.37 -18.23
CA LYS A 14 18.18 -28.40 -19.32
C LYS A 14 17.30 -28.93 -20.45
N GLU A 15 17.51 -30.18 -20.82
CA GLU A 15 16.76 -30.83 -21.89
C GLU A 15 15.27 -31.00 -21.54
N GLN A 16 14.98 -31.42 -20.32
CA GLN A 16 13.58 -31.51 -19.84
C GLN A 16 12.88 -30.14 -19.86
N ILE A 17 13.58 -29.10 -19.43
CA ILE A 17 13.02 -27.72 -19.45
C ILE A 17 12.73 -27.28 -20.89
N LEU A 18 13.68 -27.48 -21.80
CA LEU A 18 13.50 -27.10 -23.21
C LEU A 18 12.36 -27.88 -23.87
N ASN A 19 12.21 -29.16 -23.56
CA ASN A 19 11.11 -30.00 -24.06
C ASN A 19 9.76 -29.54 -23.53
N ILE A 20 9.67 -29.16 -22.24
CA ILE A 20 8.46 -28.59 -21.66
C ILE A 20 8.11 -27.28 -22.35
N MET A 21 9.08 -26.37 -22.52
CA MET A 21 8.85 -25.07 -23.18
C MET A 21 8.40 -25.28 -24.63
N ALA A 22 9.03 -26.15 -25.40
CA ALA A 22 8.62 -26.47 -26.77
C ALA A 22 7.23 -27.11 -26.83
N GLY A 23 6.87 -27.91 -25.84
CA GLY A 23 5.54 -28.51 -25.70
C GLY A 23 4.45 -27.42 -25.40
N VAL A 24 4.76 -26.49 -24.52
CA VAL A 24 3.85 -25.39 -24.20
C VAL A 24 3.67 -24.43 -25.39
N SER A 25 4.76 -24.10 -26.09
CA SER A 25 4.72 -23.22 -27.26
C SER A 25 3.87 -23.75 -28.44
N LYS A 26 3.65 -25.05 -28.49
CA LYS A 26 2.81 -25.71 -29.51
C LYS A 26 1.33 -25.79 -29.10
N LYS A 27 0.99 -25.47 -27.86
CA LYS A 27 -0.39 -25.51 -27.39
C LYS A 27 -1.11 -24.21 -27.77
N ASP A 28 -2.31 -24.33 -28.31
CA ASP A 28 -3.22 -23.21 -28.44
C ASP A 28 -3.80 -22.88 -27.06
N LEU A 29 -3.07 -22.05 -26.32
CA LEU A 29 -3.47 -21.64 -24.96
C LEU A 29 -4.43 -20.48 -25.09
N LYS A 30 -5.67 -20.68 -24.66
CA LYS A 30 -6.62 -19.59 -24.47
C LYS A 30 -6.31 -18.85 -23.18
N PRO A 31 -6.43 -17.52 -23.18
CA PRO A 31 -6.33 -16.77 -21.92
C PRO A 31 -7.35 -17.28 -20.92
N GLU A 32 -6.91 -17.47 -19.67
CA GLU A 32 -7.85 -17.75 -18.59
C GLU A 32 -8.71 -16.52 -18.36
N VAL A 33 -10.02 -16.66 -18.46
CA VAL A 33 -10.98 -15.60 -18.12
C VAL A 33 -11.16 -15.66 -16.60
N VAL A 34 -10.37 -14.88 -15.90
CA VAL A 34 -10.55 -14.70 -14.46
C VAL A 34 -11.66 -13.66 -14.25
N GLU A 35 -12.78 -14.10 -13.68
CA GLU A 35 -13.81 -13.16 -13.25
C GLU A 35 -13.23 -12.24 -12.15
N ARG A 36 -13.23 -10.95 -12.43
CA ARG A 36 -12.76 -9.95 -11.47
C ARG A 36 -13.78 -9.84 -10.33
N LYS A 37 -13.35 -10.21 -9.11
CA LYS A 37 -14.18 -10.14 -7.90
C LYS A 37 -14.11 -8.78 -7.21
N ALA A 38 -13.05 -8.02 -7.46
CA ALA A 38 -12.90 -6.70 -6.88
C ALA A 38 -13.80 -5.68 -7.57
N PRO A 39 -14.43 -4.77 -6.82
CA PRO A 39 -15.12 -3.63 -7.40
C PRO A 39 -14.12 -2.71 -8.12
N GLU A 40 -14.60 -1.88 -9.03
CA GLU A 40 -13.75 -0.91 -9.74
C GLU A 40 -13.21 0.19 -8.83
N ALA A 41 -13.96 0.54 -7.79
CA ALA A 41 -13.62 1.56 -6.78
C ALA A 41 -14.18 1.18 -5.41
N PHE A 42 -13.70 1.84 -4.37
CA PHE A 42 -14.32 1.73 -3.05
C PHE A 42 -15.71 2.38 -3.06
N ASP A 43 -16.65 1.73 -2.39
CA ASP A 43 -17.99 2.29 -2.12
C ASP A 43 -17.91 3.21 -0.89
N LEU A 44 -17.20 4.34 -1.04
CA LEU A 44 -17.00 5.33 0.00
C LEU A 44 -17.32 6.72 -0.53
N LYS A 45 -18.16 7.42 0.20
CA LYS A 45 -18.44 8.85 -0.03
C LYS A 45 -17.80 9.65 1.09
N LEU A 46 -16.53 10.00 0.92
CA LEU A 46 -15.80 10.82 1.88
C LEU A 46 -16.09 12.30 1.62
N GLN A 47 -16.34 13.04 2.69
CA GLN A 47 -16.38 14.50 2.61
C GLN A 47 -14.98 15.05 2.75
N GLY A 48 -14.55 15.88 1.81
CA GLY A 48 -13.26 16.56 1.87
C GLY A 48 -13.19 17.51 3.07
N GLY A 49 -12.00 17.64 3.64
CA GLY A 49 -11.73 18.60 4.71
C GLY A 49 -11.76 20.04 4.19
N THR A 50 -12.10 20.97 5.07
CA THR A 50 -12.09 22.42 4.76
C THR A 50 -10.73 23.02 5.06
N ILE A 51 -10.17 23.77 4.12
CA ILE A 51 -8.96 24.58 4.33
C ILE A 51 -9.38 25.89 4.98
N LYS A 52 -8.91 26.15 6.21
CA LYS A 52 -9.18 27.40 6.94
C LYS A 52 -8.18 28.49 6.61
N LYS A 53 -6.94 28.14 6.34
CA LYS A 53 -5.87 29.11 6.11
C LYS A 53 -4.86 28.56 5.12
N VAL A 54 -4.40 29.43 4.22
CA VAL A 54 -3.29 29.18 3.30
C VAL A 54 -2.19 30.20 3.57
N LYS A 55 -0.95 29.72 3.72
CA LYS A 55 0.25 30.57 3.88
C LYS A 55 1.24 30.18 2.78
N LYS A 56 1.68 31.15 2.00
CA LYS A 56 2.73 30.95 1.00
C LYS A 56 4.10 30.85 1.67
N LEU A 57 4.90 29.92 1.21
CA LEU A 57 6.28 29.68 1.64
C LEU A 57 7.20 29.93 0.45
N ASP A 58 7.41 31.22 0.13
CA ASP A 58 8.06 31.65 -1.12
C ASP A 58 9.46 31.04 -1.31
N ARG A 59 10.24 30.97 -0.22
CA ARG A 59 11.58 30.36 -0.24
C ARG A 59 11.59 28.92 -0.75
N PHE A 60 10.51 28.18 -0.50
CA PHE A 60 10.37 26.77 -0.85
C PHE A 60 9.50 26.54 -2.08
N LYS A 61 8.91 27.61 -2.64
CA LYS A 61 7.89 27.55 -3.69
C LYS A 61 6.79 26.55 -3.30
N ALA A 62 6.26 26.69 -2.10
CA ALA A 62 5.30 25.79 -1.46
C ALA A 62 4.21 26.57 -0.75
N GLU A 63 3.20 25.85 -0.30
CA GLU A 63 2.12 26.40 0.53
C GLU A 63 1.95 25.57 1.81
N GLU A 64 1.61 26.21 2.89
CA GLU A 64 1.16 25.59 4.13
C GLU A 64 -0.34 25.83 4.27
N TRP A 65 -1.11 24.77 4.31
CA TRP A 65 -2.55 24.82 4.55
C TRP A 65 -2.85 24.37 5.98
N THR A 66 -3.73 25.09 6.65
CA THR A 66 -4.29 24.67 7.93
C THR A 66 -5.72 24.20 7.69
N LEU A 67 -5.99 22.93 7.99
CA LEU A 67 -7.31 22.33 7.84
C LEU A 67 -8.22 22.65 9.04
N ALA A 68 -9.53 22.43 8.88
CA ALA A 68 -10.53 22.68 9.91
C ALA A 68 -10.32 21.89 11.20
N ASN A 69 -9.75 20.68 11.09
CA ASN A 69 -9.41 19.81 12.22
C ASN A 69 -8.05 20.13 12.86
N GLY A 70 -7.36 21.20 12.41
CA GLY A 70 -6.05 21.61 12.92
C GLY A 70 -4.86 20.95 12.21
N ALA A 71 -5.07 19.99 11.33
CA ALA A 71 -3.97 19.38 10.57
C ALA A 71 -3.29 20.42 9.67
N ARG A 72 -1.97 20.29 9.53
CA ARG A 72 -1.14 21.12 8.67
C ARG A 72 -0.70 20.33 7.47
N VAL A 73 -0.90 20.88 6.27
CA VAL A 73 -0.51 20.28 5.01
C VAL A 73 0.52 21.19 4.34
N PHE A 74 1.66 20.64 3.98
CA PHE A 74 2.67 21.34 3.17
C PHE A 74 2.55 20.83 1.74
N TYR A 75 2.13 21.70 0.85
CA TYR A 75 1.93 21.37 -0.55
C TYR A 75 3.00 22.04 -1.40
N LYS A 76 3.60 21.26 -2.30
CA LYS A 76 4.53 21.76 -3.30
C LYS A 76 4.23 21.14 -4.65
N HIS A 77 4.04 21.97 -5.66
CA HIS A 77 3.98 21.52 -7.05
C HIS A 77 5.39 21.31 -7.61
N VAL A 78 5.60 20.18 -8.30
CA VAL A 78 6.86 19.81 -8.94
C VAL A 78 6.55 19.41 -10.39
N GLU A 79 7.07 20.19 -11.35
CA GLU A 79 6.80 19.96 -12.79
C GLU A 79 7.35 18.62 -13.28
N GLU A 80 8.50 18.19 -12.73
CA GLU A 80 9.16 16.93 -13.07
C GLU A 80 8.44 15.69 -12.52
N GLY A 81 7.33 15.87 -11.84
CA GLY A 81 6.54 14.78 -11.25
C GLY A 81 5.84 13.86 -12.27
N HIS A 82 5.82 14.24 -13.56
CA HIS A 82 5.24 13.43 -14.64
C HIS A 82 3.84 12.87 -14.35
N GLY A 83 3.01 13.65 -13.64
CA GLY A 83 1.66 13.27 -13.25
C GLY A 83 1.58 12.35 -12.03
N PHE A 84 2.70 12.12 -11.34
CA PHE A 84 2.72 11.47 -10.04
C PHE A 84 2.71 12.50 -8.91
N PHE A 85 2.12 12.09 -7.78
CA PHE A 85 2.30 12.80 -6.52
C PHE A 85 2.66 11.83 -5.41
N SER A 86 3.30 12.36 -4.37
CA SER A 86 3.63 11.63 -3.15
C SER A 86 3.06 12.38 -1.95
N ILE A 87 2.64 11.64 -0.96
CA ILE A 87 2.19 12.17 0.32
C ILE A 87 2.93 11.45 1.45
N ALA A 88 3.28 12.20 2.49
CA ALA A 88 3.76 11.65 3.75
C ALA A 88 3.04 12.38 4.89
N CYS A 89 2.47 11.60 5.80
CA CYS A 89 1.89 12.08 7.04
C CYS A 89 2.78 11.64 8.18
N SER A 90 3.03 12.52 9.14
CA SER A 90 3.82 12.21 10.32
C SER A 90 3.26 12.93 11.53
N SER A 91 3.20 12.22 12.66
CA SER A 91 2.92 12.77 13.99
C SER A 91 3.99 12.34 14.98
N HIS A 92 4.07 13.04 16.10
CA HIS A 92 4.91 12.63 17.23
C HIS A 92 4.24 11.47 17.96
N GLY A 93 5.07 10.50 18.40
CA GLY A 93 4.58 9.28 19.06
C GLY A 93 5.56 8.13 18.85
N GLY A 94 5.20 7.21 17.98
CA GLY A 94 6.01 6.05 17.64
C GLY A 94 6.20 5.09 18.82
N ARG A 95 7.32 4.40 18.84
CA ARG A 95 7.65 3.41 19.88
C ARG A 95 7.80 4.04 21.26
N SER A 96 8.17 5.31 21.36
CA SER A 96 8.46 6.00 22.63
C SER A 96 7.25 6.21 23.53
N VAL A 97 6.03 6.14 22.99
CA VAL A 97 4.79 6.29 23.75
C VAL A 97 4.12 4.96 24.11
N VAL A 98 4.74 3.84 23.74
CA VAL A 98 4.24 2.49 23.97
C VAL A 98 4.97 1.89 25.16
N ALA A 99 4.23 1.21 26.06
CA ALA A 99 4.84 0.51 27.19
C ALA A 99 5.78 -0.61 26.71
N ALA A 100 6.86 -0.86 27.44
CA ALA A 100 7.90 -1.80 27.02
C ALA A 100 7.35 -3.23 26.81
N GLU A 101 6.37 -3.64 27.60
CA GLU A 101 5.69 -4.93 27.49
C GLU A 101 4.86 -5.05 26.21
N ASP A 102 4.42 -3.94 25.61
CA ASP A 102 3.58 -3.91 24.41
C ASP A 102 4.38 -3.77 23.11
N LEU A 103 5.68 -3.51 23.18
CA LEU A 103 6.53 -3.37 21.99
C LEU A 103 6.47 -4.59 21.05
N PRO A 104 6.46 -5.85 21.53
CA PRO A 104 6.29 -7.00 20.63
C PRO A 104 4.94 -7.00 19.91
N THR A 105 3.87 -6.56 20.57
CA THR A 105 2.54 -6.41 19.95
C THR A 105 2.56 -5.33 18.87
N LEU A 106 3.25 -4.22 19.11
CA LEU A 106 3.42 -3.15 18.14
C LEU A 106 4.19 -3.62 16.89
N ASP A 107 5.25 -4.41 17.08
CA ASP A 107 6.02 -5.01 15.99
C ASP A 107 5.16 -5.98 15.16
N ALA A 108 4.37 -6.83 15.83
CA ALA A 108 3.43 -7.73 15.17
C ALA A 108 2.36 -6.94 14.40
N MET A 109 1.80 -5.89 14.99
CA MET A 109 0.84 -5.00 14.34
C MET A 109 1.44 -4.39 13.06
N GLN A 110 2.64 -3.84 13.13
CA GLN A 110 3.32 -3.26 11.96
C GLN A 110 3.55 -4.30 10.86
N ALA A 111 3.98 -5.51 11.22
CA ALA A 111 4.23 -6.59 10.27
C ALA A 111 2.95 -7.13 9.62
N LEU A 112 1.82 -7.08 10.35
CA LEU A 112 0.53 -7.62 9.91
C LEU A 112 -0.37 -6.60 9.24
N THR A 113 -0.08 -5.30 9.39
CA THR A 113 -0.84 -4.24 8.72
C THR A 113 -0.91 -4.51 7.22
N LEU A 114 -2.11 -4.42 6.67
CA LEU A 114 -2.45 -4.73 5.28
C LEU A 114 -2.28 -6.20 4.86
N LYS A 115 -1.75 -7.10 5.70
CA LYS A 115 -1.65 -8.54 5.37
C LYS A 115 -3.02 -9.21 5.30
N SER A 116 -3.99 -8.70 6.04
CA SER A 116 -5.37 -9.17 6.02
C SER A 116 -6.26 -8.40 5.04
N GLY A 117 -5.69 -7.43 4.32
CA GLY A 117 -6.47 -6.50 3.50
C GLY A 117 -6.86 -5.24 4.27
N ILE A 118 -8.00 -4.64 3.93
CA ILE A 118 -8.49 -3.40 4.54
C ILE A 118 -10.02 -3.37 4.47
N TYR A 119 -10.69 -2.86 5.50
CA TYR A 119 -12.15 -2.77 5.54
C TYR A 119 -12.80 -4.14 5.28
N LYS A 120 -13.78 -4.22 4.39
CA LYS A 120 -14.43 -5.47 3.96
C LYS A 120 -13.65 -6.26 2.91
N TYR A 121 -12.56 -5.73 2.39
CA TYR A 121 -11.78 -6.33 1.31
C TYR A 121 -10.60 -7.12 1.87
N ASP A 122 -10.52 -8.40 1.55
CA ASP A 122 -9.33 -9.20 1.82
C ASP A 122 -8.13 -8.75 0.97
N LEU A 123 -6.96 -9.30 1.27
CA LEU A 123 -5.73 -8.90 0.59
C LEU A 123 -5.77 -9.13 -0.93
N ASN A 124 -6.42 -10.20 -1.40
CA ASN A 124 -6.48 -10.52 -2.82
C ASN A 124 -7.41 -9.53 -3.54
N THR A 125 -8.59 -9.30 -2.99
CA THR A 125 -9.54 -8.30 -3.49
C THR A 125 -8.92 -6.91 -3.51
N LEU A 126 -8.18 -6.54 -2.45
CA LEU A 126 -7.47 -5.27 -2.39
C LEU A 126 -6.40 -5.16 -3.49
N LYS A 127 -5.61 -6.20 -3.71
CA LYS A 127 -4.61 -6.24 -4.80
C LYS A 127 -5.25 -6.10 -6.18
N GLU A 128 -6.37 -6.79 -6.42
CA GLU A 128 -7.12 -6.65 -7.67
C GLU A 128 -7.65 -5.23 -7.88
N LEU A 129 -8.17 -4.60 -6.80
CA LEU A 129 -8.70 -3.23 -6.84
C LEU A 129 -7.64 -2.20 -7.21
N VAL A 130 -6.42 -2.35 -6.68
CA VAL A 130 -5.31 -1.41 -6.96
C VAL A 130 -4.48 -1.80 -8.19
N GLN A 131 -4.74 -2.97 -8.78
CA GLN A 131 -3.98 -3.46 -9.93
C GLN A 131 -4.04 -2.48 -11.11
N GLY A 132 -2.87 -2.14 -11.66
CA GLY A 132 -2.74 -1.21 -12.77
C GLY A 132 -2.86 0.27 -12.39
N LYS A 133 -3.27 0.61 -11.16
CA LYS A 133 -3.47 1.99 -10.70
C LYS A 133 -2.21 2.66 -10.14
N GLN A 134 -1.11 1.91 -10.05
CA GLN A 134 0.20 2.41 -9.56
C GLN A 134 0.13 3.07 -8.18
N VAL A 135 -0.75 2.57 -7.31
CA VAL A 135 -0.90 3.05 -5.94
C VAL A 135 0.12 2.36 -5.04
N ARG A 136 0.87 3.14 -4.30
CA ARG A 136 1.77 2.67 -3.24
C ARG A 136 1.32 3.25 -1.92
N LEU A 137 1.32 2.42 -0.90
CA LEU A 137 0.94 2.77 0.45
C LEU A 137 1.88 2.08 1.43
N ASN A 138 2.36 2.81 2.42
CA ASN A 138 3.21 2.29 3.48
C ASN A 138 2.89 2.95 4.81
N MET A 139 2.98 2.18 5.87
CA MET A 139 2.98 2.66 7.25
C MET A 139 4.42 2.95 7.67
N MET A 140 4.61 4.03 8.39
CA MET A 140 5.89 4.44 8.97
C MET A 140 5.77 4.45 10.49
N LEU A 141 6.65 3.72 11.16
CA LEU A 141 6.75 3.69 12.61
C LEU A 141 8.23 3.74 12.97
N SER A 142 8.61 4.78 13.68
CA SER A 142 9.96 4.96 14.22
C SER A 142 9.93 5.07 15.75
N ASP A 143 11.05 5.40 16.35
CA ASP A 143 11.11 5.53 17.82
C ASP A 143 10.25 6.70 18.33
N TYR A 144 10.21 7.82 17.59
CA TYR A 144 9.55 9.06 18.05
C TYR A 144 8.48 9.59 17.11
N THR A 145 8.27 8.95 15.97
CA THR A 145 7.28 9.38 14.99
C THR A 145 6.53 8.20 14.41
N GLU A 146 5.31 8.45 14.04
CA GLU A 146 4.44 7.50 13.35
C GLU A 146 3.72 8.20 12.20
N GLY A 147 3.27 7.44 11.22
CA GLY A 147 2.58 8.00 10.08
C GLY A 147 2.37 7.06 8.92
N PHE A 148 1.99 7.66 7.82
CA PHE A 148 1.76 6.95 6.56
C PHE A 148 2.41 7.70 5.42
N GLY A 149 2.80 6.94 4.42
CA GLY A 149 3.27 7.48 3.15
C GLY A 149 2.63 6.78 1.98
N GLY A 150 2.59 7.46 0.85
CA GLY A 150 2.08 6.87 -0.36
C GLY A 150 2.38 7.70 -1.59
N SER A 151 2.20 7.07 -2.74
CA SER A 151 2.33 7.73 -4.03
C SER A 151 1.40 7.09 -5.04
N THR A 152 0.95 7.88 -6.00
CA THR A 152 0.17 7.42 -7.13
C THR A 152 0.18 8.46 -8.25
N ARG A 153 -0.41 8.13 -9.39
CA ARG A 153 -0.73 9.13 -10.42
C ARG A 153 -1.89 10.02 -9.96
N ALA A 154 -1.91 11.26 -10.41
CA ALA A 154 -2.95 12.22 -10.06
C ALA A 154 -4.38 11.69 -10.33
N ASP A 155 -4.55 10.93 -11.40
CA ASP A 155 -5.85 10.31 -11.78
C ASP A 155 -6.38 9.33 -10.71
N ASN A 156 -5.52 8.80 -9.87
CA ASN A 156 -5.87 7.85 -8.81
C ASN A 156 -5.73 8.47 -7.40
N ALA A 157 -5.67 9.80 -7.31
CA ALA A 157 -5.51 10.51 -6.04
C ALA A 157 -6.62 10.15 -5.04
N GLU A 158 -7.87 10.15 -5.48
CA GLU A 158 -9.02 9.81 -4.64
C GLU A 158 -8.87 8.41 -4.05
N LEU A 159 -8.48 7.42 -4.85
CA LEU A 159 -8.25 6.06 -4.39
C LEU A 159 -7.17 6.00 -3.29
N LEU A 160 -6.07 6.75 -3.44
CA LEU A 160 -5.02 6.79 -2.43
C LEU A 160 -5.53 7.40 -1.11
N PHE A 161 -6.31 8.48 -1.17
CA PHE A 161 -6.89 9.10 0.03
C PHE A 161 -7.95 8.20 0.69
N GLN A 162 -8.76 7.47 -0.08
CA GLN A 162 -9.69 6.48 0.44
C GLN A 162 -8.94 5.34 1.16
N LEU A 163 -7.82 4.89 0.62
CA LEU A 163 -6.97 3.88 1.27
C LEU A 163 -6.38 4.40 2.58
N PHE A 164 -5.89 5.65 2.63
CA PHE A 164 -5.42 6.25 3.87
C PHE A 164 -6.53 6.31 4.91
N TYR A 165 -7.71 6.79 4.53
CA TYR A 165 -8.86 6.85 5.44
C TYR A 165 -9.17 5.47 6.02
N LEU A 166 -9.28 4.45 5.17
CA LEU A 166 -9.59 3.09 5.60
C LEU A 166 -8.50 2.46 6.47
N MET A 167 -7.23 2.82 6.27
CA MET A 167 -6.16 2.33 7.15
C MET A 167 -6.29 2.85 8.58
N PHE A 168 -6.81 4.08 8.76
CA PHE A 168 -7.03 4.65 10.09
C PHE A 168 -8.34 4.15 10.72
N GLU A 169 -9.43 4.16 9.95
CA GLU A 169 -10.77 3.95 10.49
C GLU A 169 -11.18 2.48 10.51
N GLU A 170 -10.70 1.69 9.53
CA GLU A 170 -11.15 0.31 9.29
C GLU A 170 -9.98 -0.66 9.05
N PRO A 171 -8.96 -0.69 9.95
CA PRO A 171 -7.89 -1.66 9.84
C PRO A 171 -8.45 -3.08 9.99
N ARG A 172 -7.91 -4.03 9.20
CA ARG A 172 -8.36 -5.42 9.21
C ARG A 172 -7.24 -6.34 9.68
N PHE A 173 -7.54 -7.15 10.69
CA PHE A 173 -6.64 -8.17 11.21
C PHE A 173 -7.36 -9.52 11.27
N GLU A 174 -6.80 -10.52 10.61
CA GLU A 174 -7.37 -11.87 10.58
C GLU A 174 -6.45 -12.87 11.27
N LYS A 175 -7.05 -13.73 12.09
CA LYS A 175 -6.32 -14.78 12.84
C LYS A 175 -5.41 -15.64 11.95
N PRO A 176 -5.81 -16.10 10.72
CA PRO A 176 -4.93 -16.89 9.88
C PRO A 176 -3.65 -16.17 9.43
N GLN A 177 -3.64 -14.85 9.38
CA GLN A 177 -2.45 -14.07 9.07
C GLN A 177 -1.55 -13.92 10.30
N PHE A 178 -2.16 -13.79 11.47
CA PHE A 178 -1.43 -13.77 12.74
C PHE A 178 -0.77 -15.13 13.02
N ASP A 179 -1.48 -16.25 12.79
CA ASP A 179 -0.95 -17.60 13.03
C ASP A 179 0.25 -17.95 12.13
N LYS A 180 0.47 -17.19 11.04
CA LYS A 180 1.61 -17.35 10.14
C LYS A 180 2.81 -16.47 10.50
N TYR A 181 2.62 -15.48 11.38
CA TYR A 181 3.65 -14.56 11.84
C TYR A 181 4.50 -15.19 12.94
#